data_894ac1f800f6264d07eb346651d64984
#
_entry.id   894ac1f800f6264d07eb346651d64984
#
_cell.length_a   1.000
_cell.length_b   1.000
_cell.length_c   1.000
_cell.angle_alpha   90.00
_cell.angle_beta   90.00
_cell.angle_gamma   90.00
#
_symmetry.space_group_name_H-M   'P 1'
#
loop_
_entity.id
_entity.type
_entity.pdbx_description
1 polymer ?
#
loop_
_entity_poly.entity_id
_entity_poly.type
_entity_poly.pdbx_seq_one_letter_code
_entity_poly.pdbx_strand_id
1 'polypeptide(L)'
;MTEVLARLDGIIRHFGHVKALDSANLEIHSGEIHGILGENGAGKTTLLNILGGIIHPDVGFVEVGGSRVRLQSARAAWKMGIGLVHQHFTLVPGLSVLENLALGRRHRGHRWKLHLKEIRKEASQLSELTGLTVPFEASIEELGVGDRQRIEILKALLRDPQLLVLDEPTAVLAPAEINQLFRLLRSLAEEGRAVVLVAHKLDEILSIVDRVTVLRQGRTVMTAARADVDTAILTDAMVGSSSRDGEVPTTPDVLSA
;
A
#
# COMPACT_ATOMS: atom_id res chain seq x y z
N MET A 1 13.17 -9.21 18.26
CA MET A 1 12.43 -7.97 17.94
C MET A 1 12.65 -7.73 16.46
N THR A 2 11.59 -7.72 15.65
CA THR A 2 11.67 -7.40 14.22
C THR A 2 12.12 -5.94 14.04
N GLU A 3 13.02 -5.69 13.11
CA GLU A 3 13.57 -4.36 12.84
C GLU A 3 12.51 -3.46 12.20
N VAL A 4 12.43 -2.19 12.65
CA VAL A 4 11.58 -1.18 12.04
C VAL A 4 12.21 -0.75 10.72
N LEU A 5 11.57 -1.12 9.61
CA LEU A 5 12.05 -0.79 8.26
C LEU A 5 11.67 0.64 7.85
N ALA A 6 10.44 1.06 8.15
CA ALA A 6 9.97 2.41 7.88
C ALA A 6 9.02 2.92 8.97
N ARG A 7 9.08 4.23 9.24
CA ARG A 7 8.18 4.91 10.17
C ARG A 7 7.74 6.25 9.59
N LEU A 8 6.47 6.54 9.73
CA LEU A 8 5.88 7.87 9.54
C LEU A 8 5.39 8.34 10.91
N ASP A 9 5.83 9.52 11.34
CA ASP A 9 5.57 10.02 12.69
C ASP A 9 4.98 11.43 12.64
N GLY A 10 3.81 11.60 13.28
CA GLY A 10 3.12 12.88 13.42
C GLY A 10 2.76 13.54 12.08
N ILE A 11 2.45 12.76 11.07
CA ILE A 11 2.23 13.26 9.71
C ILE A 11 0.98 14.11 9.63
N ILE A 12 1.16 15.38 9.22
CA ILE A 12 0.07 16.30 8.88
C ILE A 12 0.20 16.66 7.40
N ARG A 13 -0.93 16.65 6.69
CA ARG A 13 -1.00 17.07 5.29
C ARG A 13 -2.31 17.75 4.97
N HIS A 14 -2.23 18.94 4.37
CA HIS A 14 -3.36 19.71 3.87
C HIS A 14 -3.38 19.78 2.34
N PHE A 15 -4.57 19.77 1.78
CA PHE A 15 -4.85 20.14 0.39
C PHE A 15 -5.86 21.27 0.38
N GLY A 16 -5.36 22.49 0.23
CA GLY A 16 -6.20 23.69 0.42
C GLY A 16 -6.77 23.74 1.84
N HIS A 17 -8.10 23.70 1.96
CA HIS A 17 -8.79 23.70 3.26
C HIS A 17 -9.01 22.30 3.85
N VAL A 18 -8.72 21.25 3.09
CA VAL A 18 -8.92 19.86 3.52
C VAL A 18 -7.68 19.36 4.25
N LYS A 19 -7.83 18.99 5.52
CA LYS A 19 -6.80 18.29 6.28
C LYS A 19 -6.91 16.80 5.98
N ALA A 20 -6.10 16.32 5.05
CA ALA A 20 -6.11 14.92 4.62
C ALA A 20 -5.43 13.97 5.62
N LEU A 21 -4.41 14.47 6.34
CA LEU A 21 -3.78 13.77 7.47
C LEU A 21 -3.62 14.75 8.64
N ASP A 22 -3.90 14.26 9.85
CA ASP A 22 -3.89 15.00 11.10
C ASP A 22 -3.17 14.20 12.19
N SER A 23 -1.86 14.29 12.24
CA SER A 23 -0.98 13.53 13.13
C SER A 23 -1.07 12.01 12.93
N ALA A 24 -1.07 11.58 11.67
CA ALA A 24 -1.08 10.15 11.34
C ALA A 24 0.29 9.52 11.61
N ASN A 25 0.25 8.28 12.12
CA ASN A 25 1.44 7.48 12.43
C ASN A 25 1.34 6.13 11.73
N LEU A 26 2.48 5.60 11.28
CA LEU A 26 2.60 4.26 10.71
C LEU A 26 3.98 3.72 11.00
N GLU A 27 4.06 2.49 11.49
CA GLU A 27 5.32 1.78 11.72
C GLU A 27 5.26 0.43 11.01
N ILE A 28 6.27 0.14 10.20
CA ILE A 28 6.36 -1.03 9.33
C ILE A 28 7.62 -1.79 9.69
N HIS A 29 7.50 -3.10 9.95
CA HIS A 29 8.62 -3.95 10.31
C HIS A 29 9.05 -4.85 9.14
N SER A 30 10.33 -5.24 9.15
CA SER A 30 10.85 -6.24 8.21
C SER A 30 10.15 -7.58 8.42
N GLY A 31 9.83 -8.27 7.32
CA GLY A 31 9.22 -9.61 7.36
C GLY A 31 7.75 -9.62 7.74
N GLU A 32 7.04 -8.47 7.72
CA GLU A 32 5.61 -8.42 8.01
C GLU A 32 4.77 -7.98 6.82
N ILE A 33 3.53 -8.43 6.78
CA ILE A 33 2.47 -7.88 5.93
C ILE A 33 1.60 -6.98 6.81
N HIS A 34 1.66 -5.68 6.57
CA HIS A 34 0.97 -4.65 7.33
C HIS A 34 -0.27 -4.15 6.59
N GLY A 35 -1.45 -4.34 7.15
CA GLY A 35 -2.71 -3.84 6.61
C GLY A 35 -3.00 -2.40 6.99
N ILE A 36 -3.43 -1.57 6.04
CA ILE A 36 -3.98 -0.24 6.35
C ILE A 36 -5.45 -0.22 6.01
N LEU A 37 -6.27 0.06 7.02
CA LEU A 37 -7.72 0.08 6.97
C LEU A 37 -8.27 1.49 7.24
N GLY A 38 -9.50 1.73 6.83
CA GLY A 38 -10.23 2.98 7.06
C GLY A 38 -11.23 3.23 5.94
N GLU A 39 -12.21 4.08 6.19
CA GLU A 39 -13.21 4.48 5.20
C GLU A 39 -12.61 5.25 4.02
N ASN A 40 -13.41 5.47 2.98
CA ASN A 40 -13.02 6.35 1.88
C ASN A 40 -12.80 7.77 2.40
N GLY A 41 -11.68 8.38 2.01
CA GLY A 41 -11.28 9.69 2.52
C GLY A 41 -10.58 9.67 3.89
N ALA A 42 -10.34 8.52 4.52
CA ALA A 42 -9.63 8.42 5.80
C ALA A 42 -8.15 8.85 5.74
N GLY A 43 -7.58 9.05 4.54
CA GLY A 43 -6.19 9.48 4.35
C GLY A 43 -5.22 8.38 3.92
N LYS A 44 -5.68 7.14 3.70
CA LYS A 44 -4.84 5.99 3.34
C LYS A 44 -3.90 6.26 2.17
N THR A 45 -4.46 6.58 1.00
CA THR A 45 -3.69 6.88 -0.23
C THR A 45 -2.74 8.08 -0.03
N THR A 46 -3.14 9.10 0.75
CA THR A 46 -2.27 10.23 1.08
C THR A 46 -1.05 9.78 1.89
N LEU A 47 -1.26 8.93 2.90
CA LEU A 47 -0.19 8.37 3.73
C LEU A 47 0.77 7.52 2.89
N LEU A 48 0.23 6.65 2.01
CA LEU A 48 1.04 5.84 1.08
C LEU A 48 1.82 6.70 0.08
N ASN A 49 1.22 7.76 -0.43
CA ASN A 49 1.90 8.69 -1.35
C ASN A 49 3.03 9.46 -0.68
N ILE A 50 2.94 9.74 0.62
CA ILE A 50 4.06 10.31 1.40
C ILE A 50 5.17 9.29 1.55
N LEU A 51 4.85 8.04 1.90
CA LEU A 51 5.82 6.94 1.99
C LEU A 51 6.48 6.66 0.64
N GLY A 52 5.73 6.76 -0.47
CA GLY A 52 6.24 6.63 -1.84
C GLY A 52 6.98 7.85 -2.39
N GLY A 53 7.08 8.95 -1.62
CA GLY A 53 7.78 10.17 -2.03
C GLY A 53 7.10 10.98 -3.12
N ILE A 54 5.80 10.78 -3.34
CA ILE A 54 4.99 11.49 -4.33
C ILE A 54 4.48 12.80 -3.77
N ILE A 55 4.14 12.80 -2.48
CA ILE A 55 3.68 13.96 -1.73
C ILE A 55 4.62 14.16 -0.54
N HIS A 56 4.78 15.42 -0.10
CA HIS A 56 5.52 15.72 1.12
C HIS A 56 4.56 16.02 2.26
N PRO A 57 4.87 15.62 3.50
CA PRO A 57 4.12 16.07 4.65
C PRO A 57 4.36 17.57 4.90
N ASP A 58 3.36 18.25 5.47
CA ASP A 58 3.51 19.63 5.95
C ASP A 58 4.22 19.64 7.31
N VAL A 59 3.91 18.63 8.16
CA VAL A 59 4.50 18.41 9.48
C VAL A 59 4.76 16.92 9.66
N GLY A 60 5.66 16.56 10.57
CA GLY A 60 6.08 15.19 10.82
C GLY A 60 7.31 14.79 10.00
N PHE A 61 7.68 13.53 10.08
CA PHE A 61 8.84 13.01 9.35
C PHE A 61 8.63 11.57 8.90
N VAL A 62 9.40 11.18 7.90
CA VAL A 62 9.55 9.79 7.43
C VAL A 62 10.93 9.30 7.82
N GLU A 63 10.99 8.08 8.34
CA GLU A 63 12.23 7.39 8.69
C GLU A 63 12.27 6.07 7.91
N VAL A 64 13.42 5.74 7.35
CA VAL A 64 13.68 4.49 6.61
C VAL A 64 15.01 3.93 7.07
N GLY A 65 15.05 2.67 7.52
CA GLY A 65 16.26 2.04 8.03
C GLY A 65 16.88 2.82 9.19
N GLY A 66 16.09 3.32 10.13
CA GLY A 66 16.53 4.08 11.31
C GLY A 66 17.01 5.50 11.02
N SER A 67 16.89 6.00 9.79
CA SER A 67 17.33 7.35 9.41
C SER A 67 16.17 8.20 8.93
N ARG A 68 16.06 9.43 9.44
CA ARG A 68 15.09 10.41 8.93
C ARG A 68 15.46 10.80 7.50
N VAL A 69 14.49 10.70 6.61
CA VAL A 69 14.68 10.96 5.19
C VAL A 69 13.65 11.95 4.66
N ARG A 70 14.04 12.71 3.64
CA ARG A 70 13.12 13.52 2.86
C ARG A 70 12.95 12.89 1.47
N LEU A 71 11.88 12.17 1.27
CA LEU A 71 11.57 11.53 0.00
C LEU A 71 11.04 12.58 -0.99
N GLN A 72 11.92 13.11 -1.84
CA GLN A 72 11.59 14.21 -2.76
C GLN A 72 10.96 13.75 -4.08
N SER A 73 10.85 12.45 -4.31
CA SER A 73 10.27 11.87 -5.51
C SER A 73 10.10 10.37 -5.34
N ALA A 74 9.22 9.74 -6.13
CA ALA A 74 9.11 8.28 -6.21
C ALA A 74 10.47 7.61 -6.51
N ARG A 75 11.33 8.27 -7.29
CA ARG A 75 12.70 7.79 -7.56
C ARG A 75 13.58 7.79 -6.30
N ALA A 76 13.39 8.76 -5.40
CA ALA A 76 14.10 8.78 -4.12
C ALA A 76 13.63 7.64 -3.22
N ALA A 77 12.32 7.38 -3.16
CA ALA A 77 11.74 6.24 -2.44
C ALA A 77 12.28 4.90 -2.98
N TRP A 78 12.35 4.72 -4.30
CA TRP A 78 12.93 3.51 -4.90
C TRP A 78 14.39 3.28 -4.53
N LYS A 79 15.19 4.34 -4.44
CA LYS A 79 16.60 4.22 -4.01
C LYS A 79 16.72 3.80 -2.54
N MET A 80 15.69 4.05 -1.75
CA MET A 80 15.57 3.59 -0.37
C MET A 80 14.91 2.22 -0.25
N GLY A 81 14.68 1.53 -1.38
CA GLY A 81 14.07 0.20 -1.40
C GLY A 81 12.54 0.19 -1.26
N ILE A 82 11.85 1.33 -1.46
CA ILE A 82 10.38 1.41 -1.38
C ILE A 82 9.79 1.33 -2.78
N GLY A 83 9.02 0.29 -3.05
CA GLY A 83 8.22 0.10 -4.26
C GLY A 83 6.75 0.41 -3.98
N LEU A 84 6.09 1.22 -4.83
CA LEU A 84 4.69 1.57 -4.68
C LEU A 84 3.91 1.17 -5.95
N VAL A 85 2.86 0.39 -5.75
CA VAL A 85 1.84 0.06 -6.75
C VAL A 85 0.58 0.87 -6.42
N HIS A 86 0.19 1.73 -7.35
CA HIS A 86 -0.94 2.64 -7.19
C HIS A 86 -2.28 1.97 -7.52
N GLN A 87 -3.35 2.52 -6.98
CA GLN A 87 -4.71 2.16 -7.35
C GLN A 87 -5.01 2.42 -8.83
N HIS A 88 -4.45 3.48 -9.41
CA HIS A 88 -4.54 3.79 -10.83
C HIS A 88 -3.26 3.40 -11.56
N PHE A 89 -3.41 2.75 -12.71
CA PHE A 89 -2.26 2.29 -13.51
C PHE A 89 -1.38 3.44 -13.95
N THR A 90 -0.06 3.24 -13.82
CA THR A 90 0.98 4.15 -14.29
C THR A 90 1.64 3.66 -15.59
N LEU A 91 0.98 2.71 -16.26
CA LEU A 91 1.43 2.16 -17.54
C LEU A 91 1.24 3.19 -18.66
N VAL A 92 2.21 3.26 -19.55
CA VAL A 92 2.18 4.18 -20.70
C VAL A 92 1.44 3.50 -21.84
N PRO A 93 0.30 4.04 -22.29
CA PRO A 93 -0.39 3.57 -23.49
C PRO A 93 0.52 3.64 -24.73
N GLY A 94 0.28 2.80 -25.74
CA GLY A 94 1.08 2.77 -26.96
C GLY A 94 2.46 2.11 -26.83
N LEU A 95 2.89 1.75 -25.62
CA LEU A 95 4.07 0.93 -25.38
C LEU A 95 3.66 -0.53 -25.10
N SER A 96 4.55 -1.46 -25.47
CA SER A 96 4.42 -2.87 -25.10
C SER A 96 4.58 -3.06 -23.59
N VAL A 97 4.15 -4.22 -23.08
CA VAL A 97 4.40 -4.63 -21.68
C VAL A 97 5.90 -4.56 -21.37
N LEU A 98 6.74 -5.12 -22.23
CA LEU A 98 8.19 -5.15 -22.01
C LEU A 98 8.80 -3.75 -21.94
N GLU A 99 8.36 -2.82 -22.79
CA GLU A 99 8.82 -1.42 -22.75
C GLU A 99 8.35 -0.74 -21.47
N ASN A 100 7.12 -0.97 -21.01
CA ASN A 100 6.62 -0.46 -19.73
C ASN A 100 7.43 -0.99 -18.52
N LEU A 101 7.82 -2.26 -18.53
CA LEU A 101 8.68 -2.85 -17.49
C LEU A 101 10.10 -2.23 -17.52
N ALA A 102 10.55 -1.79 -18.68
CA ALA A 102 11.85 -1.14 -18.88
C ALA A 102 11.88 0.31 -18.37
N LEU A 103 10.73 0.98 -18.29
CA LEU A 103 10.66 2.38 -17.89
C LEU A 103 11.24 2.62 -16.49
N GLY A 104 12.10 3.64 -16.40
CA GLY A 104 12.70 4.05 -15.12
C GLY A 104 13.83 3.17 -14.61
N ARG A 105 14.19 2.05 -15.29
CA ARG A 105 15.37 1.24 -14.95
C ARG A 105 16.64 1.86 -15.51
N ARG A 106 17.67 1.98 -14.68
CA ARG A 106 19.00 2.43 -15.09
C ARG A 106 19.88 1.24 -15.37
N HIS A 107 20.38 1.12 -16.61
CA HIS A 107 21.53 0.26 -16.88
C HIS A 107 22.84 1.04 -16.72
N ARG A 108 23.86 0.37 -16.15
CA ARG A 108 25.22 0.89 -16.10
C ARG A 108 25.76 0.96 -17.53
N GLY A 109 26.01 2.16 -18.05
CA GLY A 109 26.86 2.31 -19.22
C GLY A 109 26.34 3.17 -20.38
N HIS A 110 25.07 3.11 -20.81
CA HIS A 110 24.57 3.92 -21.92
C HIS A 110 23.19 4.50 -21.64
N ARG A 111 23.11 5.81 -21.51
CA ARG A 111 21.95 6.60 -21.02
C ARG A 111 20.66 6.48 -21.88
N TRP A 112 20.73 5.86 -23.07
CA TRP A 112 19.68 5.98 -24.11
C TRP A 112 19.22 4.65 -24.72
N LYS A 113 19.83 3.49 -24.41
CA LYS A 113 19.36 2.19 -24.91
C LYS A 113 18.62 1.44 -23.82
N LEU A 114 17.35 1.13 -24.07
CA LEU A 114 16.59 0.15 -23.29
C LEU A 114 17.17 -1.24 -23.60
N HIS A 115 17.72 -1.91 -22.58
CA HIS A 115 18.23 -3.27 -22.72
C HIS A 115 17.07 -4.28 -22.60
N LEU A 116 16.14 -4.24 -23.57
CA LEU A 116 14.91 -5.04 -23.52
C LEU A 116 15.16 -6.54 -23.38
N LYS A 117 16.26 -7.07 -23.93
CA LYS A 117 16.61 -8.50 -23.80
C LYS A 117 16.92 -8.89 -22.35
N GLU A 118 17.65 -8.05 -21.62
CA GLU A 118 18.02 -8.29 -20.22
C GLU A 118 16.79 -8.17 -19.34
N ILE A 119 15.99 -7.11 -19.55
CA ILE A 119 14.74 -6.88 -18.82
C ILE A 119 13.77 -8.03 -19.06
N ARG A 120 13.64 -8.51 -20.30
CA ARG A 120 12.82 -9.67 -20.63
C ARG A 120 13.23 -10.90 -19.84
N LYS A 121 14.54 -11.19 -19.79
CA LYS A 121 15.06 -12.34 -19.05
C LYS A 121 14.72 -12.25 -17.57
N GLU A 122 14.98 -11.10 -16.93
CA GLU A 122 14.68 -10.87 -15.53
C GLU A 122 13.15 -10.92 -15.26
N ALA A 123 12.34 -10.30 -16.13
CA ALA A 123 10.89 -10.30 -16.02
C ALA A 123 10.29 -11.70 -16.23
N SER A 124 10.84 -12.52 -17.15
CA SER A 124 10.40 -13.90 -17.35
C SER A 124 10.69 -14.74 -16.10
N GLN A 125 11.91 -14.65 -15.57
CA GLN A 125 12.30 -15.36 -14.34
C GLN A 125 11.41 -14.97 -13.17
N LEU A 126 11.16 -13.67 -12.98
CA LEU A 126 10.29 -13.17 -11.91
C LEU A 126 8.83 -13.59 -12.13
N SER A 127 8.34 -13.56 -13.37
CA SER A 127 7.01 -14.06 -13.76
C SER A 127 6.82 -15.55 -13.42
N GLU A 128 7.83 -16.37 -13.69
CA GLU A 128 7.81 -17.80 -13.34
C GLU A 128 7.82 -18.01 -11.82
N LEU A 129 8.69 -17.30 -11.10
CA LEU A 129 8.78 -17.41 -9.63
C LEU A 129 7.50 -16.94 -8.93
N THR A 130 6.89 -15.88 -9.42
CA THR A 130 5.71 -15.26 -8.79
C THR A 130 4.39 -15.78 -9.34
N GLY A 131 4.41 -16.47 -10.48
CA GLY A 131 3.23 -16.89 -11.22
C GLY A 131 2.49 -15.73 -11.91
N LEU A 132 3.01 -14.50 -11.89
CA LEU A 132 2.43 -13.32 -12.54
C LEU A 132 2.70 -13.36 -14.04
N THR A 133 1.99 -14.20 -14.77
CA THR A 133 2.15 -14.32 -16.23
C THR A 133 1.63 -13.10 -16.95
N VAL A 134 2.45 -12.52 -17.83
CA VAL A 134 2.12 -11.33 -18.64
C VAL A 134 2.57 -11.50 -20.09
N PRO A 135 1.81 -10.99 -21.09
CA PRO A 135 2.17 -11.06 -22.50
C PRO A 135 3.14 -9.93 -22.86
N PHE A 136 4.44 -10.17 -22.81
CA PHE A 136 5.49 -9.14 -22.95
C PHE A 136 5.42 -8.30 -24.22
N GLU A 137 4.92 -8.86 -25.34
CA GLU A 137 4.86 -8.17 -26.63
C GLU A 137 3.54 -7.42 -26.86
N ALA A 138 2.51 -7.69 -26.05
CA ALA A 138 1.22 -7.05 -26.22
C ALA A 138 1.29 -5.55 -25.90
N SER A 139 0.48 -4.75 -26.62
CA SER A 139 0.25 -3.35 -26.26
C SER A 139 -0.58 -3.27 -24.98
N ILE A 140 -0.27 -2.29 -24.12
CA ILE A 140 -1.03 -2.06 -22.88
C ILE A 140 -2.53 -1.81 -23.16
N GLU A 141 -2.84 -1.21 -24.31
CA GLU A 141 -4.22 -0.88 -24.69
C GLU A 141 -5.10 -2.11 -24.95
N GLU A 142 -4.47 -3.20 -25.38
CA GLU A 142 -5.15 -4.48 -25.68
C GLU A 142 -5.44 -5.33 -24.44
N LEU A 143 -4.90 -4.93 -23.27
CA LEU A 143 -4.92 -5.75 -22.07
C LEU A 143 -6.10 -5.42 -21.16
N GLY A 144 -6.65 -6.47 -20.57
CA GLY A 144 -7.64 -6.36 -19.50
C GLY A 144 -7.06 -5.71 -18.22
N VAL A 145 -7.96 -5.32 -17.33
CA VAL A 145 -7.61 -4.62 -16.08
C VAL A 145 -6.75 -5.50 -15.16
N GLY A 146 -7.05 -6.81 -15.08
CA GLY A 146 -6.27 -7.77 -14.31
C GLY A 146 -4.84 -7.94 -14.83
N ASP A 147 -4.65 -7.96 -16.16
CA ASP A 147 -3.31 -8.00 -16.76
C ASP A 147 -2.50 -6.75 -16.42
N ARG A 148 -3.12 -5.58 -16.51
CA ARG A 148 -2.47 -4.31 -16.16
C ARG A 148 -2.06 -4.29 -14.68
N GLN A 149 -2.88 -4.85 -13.79
CA GLN A 149 -2.55 -4.99 -12.38
C GLN A 149 -1.32 -5.90 -12.18
N ARG A 150 -1.28 -7.06 -12.85
CA ARG A 150 -0.11 -7.97 -12.80
C ARG A 150 1.16 -7.29 -13.28
N ILE A 151 1.07 -6.50 -14.36
CA ILE A 151 2.21 -5.76 -14.92
C ILE A 151 2.72 -4.69 -13.94
N GLU A 152 1.84 -3.93 -13.27
CA GLU A 152 2.26 -2.95 -12.25
C GLU A 152 2.98 -3.61 -11.07
N ILE A 153 2.47 -4.75 -10.59
CA ILE A 153 3.11 -5.52 -9.52
C ILE A 153 4.48 -6.04 -10.00
N LEU A 154 4.54 -6.66 -11.18
CA LEU A 154 5.79 -7.17 -11.75
C LEU A 154 6.82 -6.04 -11.95
N LYS A 155 6.38 -4.87 -12.44
CA LYS A 155 7.20 -3.66 -12.59
C LYS A 155 7.78 -3.16 -11.27
N ALA A 156 7.01 -3.20 -10.19
CA ALA A 156 7.48 -2.85 -8.86
C ALA A 156 8.51 -3.88 -8.35
N LEU A 157 8.22 -5.18 -8.48
CA LEU A 157 9.08 -6.28 -8.05
C LEU A 157 10.41 -6.35 -8.79
N LEU A 158 10.43 -6.01 -10.08
CA LEU A 158 11.67 -5.94 -10.89
C LEU A 158 12.72 -4.96 -10.33
N ARG A 159 12.36 -4.13 -9.38
CA ARG A 159 13.25 -3.17 -8.72
C ARG A 159 13.76 -3.66 -7.38
N ASP A 160 13.41 -4.88 -7.03
CA ASP A 160 13.83 -5.56 -5.81
C ASP A 160 13.58 -4.73 -4.53
N PRO A 161 12.31 -4.36 -4.25
CA PRO A 161 11.99 -3.52 -3.11
C PRO A 161 12.16 -4.27 -1.80
N GLN A 162 12.65 -3.57 -0.76
CA GLN A 162 12.64 -4.07 0.62
C GLN A 162 11.25 -3.82 1.28
N LEU A 163 10.54 -2.79 0.81
CA LEU A 163 9.18 -2.46 1.19
C LEU A 163 8.31 -2.36 -0.06
N LEU A 164 7.35 -3.27 -0.20
CA LEU A 164 6.35 -3.23 -1.27
C LEU A 164 5.04 -2.67 -0.73
N VAL A 165 4.59 -1.56 -1.29
CA VAL A 165 3.34 -0.88 -0.93
C VAL A 165 2.31 -1.09 -2.04
N LEU A 166 1.14 -1.60 -1.69
CA LEU A 166 0.07 -1.93 -2.62
C LEU A 166 -1.22 -1.20 -2.21
N ASP A 167 -1.68 -0.29 -3.06
CA ASP A 167 -2.93 0.44 -2.84
C ASP A 167 -4.07 -0.23 -3.62
N GLU A 168 -4.92 -0.98 -2.90
CA GLU A 168 -6.09 -1.73 -3.41
C GLU A 168 -5.80 -2.71 -4.57
N PRO A 169 -4.78 -3.57 -4.45
CA PRO A 169 -4.36 -4.41 -5.57
C PRO A 169 -5.37 -5.50 -5.95
N THR A 170 -6.33 -5.81 -5.08
CA THR A 170 -7.32 -6.90 -5.27
C THR A 170 -8.60 -6.43 -5.95
N ALA A 171 -8.84 -5.12 -6.08
CA ALA A 171 -10.10 -4.56 -6.55
C ALA A 171 -10.56 -5.06 -7.93
N VAL A 172 -9.61 -5.45 -8.77
CA VAL A 172 -9.84 -5.84 -10.18
C VAL A 172 -9.40 -7.28 -10.50
N LEU A 173 -9.02 -8.05 -9.49
CA LEU A 173 -8.54 -9.42 -9.64
C LEU A 173 -9.65 -10.45 -9.38
N ALA A 174 -9.62 -11.57 -10.11
CA ALA A 174 -10.46 -12.71 -9.82
C ALA A 174 -10.00 -13.42 -8.53
N PRO A 175 -10.89 -14.18 -7.83
CA PRO A 175 -10.54 -14.85 -6.57
C PRO A 175 -9.29 -15.73 -6.64
N ALA A 176 -9.09 -16.44 -7.76
CA ALA A 176 -7.90 -17.27 -7.96
C ALA A 176 -6.61 -16.43 -8.05
N GLU A 177 -6.69 -15.26 -8.68
CA GLU A 177 -5.57 -14.31 -8.80
C GLU A 177 -5.25 -13.64 -7.46
N ILE A 178 -6.26 -13.32 -6.63
CA ILE A 178 -6.08 -12.81 -5.27
C ILE A 178 -5.30 -13.82 -4.43
N ASN A 179 -5.69 -15.10 -4.46
CA ASN A 179 -4.98 -16.15 -3.75
C ASN A 179 -3.53 -16.32 -4.22
N GLN A 180 -3.27 -16.13 -5.51
CA GLN A 180 -1.92 -16.16 -6.06
C GLN A 180 -1.09 -14.97 -5.60
N LEU A 181 -1.67 -13.76 -5.64
CA LEU A 181 -1.04 -12.56 -5.10
C LEU A 181 -0.72 -12.72 -3.62
N PHE A 182 -1.64 -13.23 -2.82
CA PHE A 182 -1.43 -13.41 -1.37
C PHE A 182 -0.32 -14.41 -1.05
N ARG A 183 -0.20 -15.50 -1.81
CA ARG A 183 0.95 -16.41 -1.67
C ARG A 183 2.28 -15.73 -1.99
N LEU A 184 2.31 -14.90 -3.04
CA LEU A 184 3.48 -14.10 -3.38
C LEU A 184 3.85 -13.13 -2.25
N LEU A 185 2.87 -12.37 -1.73
CA LEU A 185 3.13 -11.41 -0.66
C LEU A 185 3.65 -12.10 0.60
N ARG A 186 3.11 -13.27 0.94
CA ARG A 186 3.59 -14.08 2.07
C ARG A 186 5.02 -14.55 1.84
N SER A 187 5.36 -15.06 0.66
CA SER A 187 6.74 -15.44 0.31
C SER A 187 7.72 -14.28 0.44
N LEU A 188 7.35 -13.08 0.00
CA LEU A 188 8.18 -11.88 0.15
C LEU A 188 8.42 -11.53 1.64
N ALA A 189 7.39 -11.64 2.47
CA ALA A 189 7.52 -11.40 3.91
C ALA A 189 8.42 -12.46 4.59
N GLU A 190 8.29 -13.73 4.22
CA GLU A 190 9.15 -14.83 4.70
C GLU A 190 10.63 -14.64 4.29
N GLU A 191 10.90 -13.97 3.16
CA GLU A 191 12.24 -13.54 2.73
C GLU A 191 12.76 -12.30 3.50
N GLY A 192 12.00 -11.78 4.47
CA GLY A 192 12.37 -10.62 5.29
C GLY A 192 11.96 -9.27 4.70
N ARG A 193 11.28 -9.22 3.57
CA ARG A 193 10.75 -7.97 2.99
C ARG A 193 9.49 -7.54 3.75
N ALA A 194 9.21 -6.26 3.75
CA ALA A 194 7.97 -5.73 4.28
C ALA A 194 6.94 -5.51 3.16
N VAL A 195 5.67 -5.75 3.47
CA VAL A 195 4.56 -5.46 2.58
C VAL A 195 3.55 -4.58 3.28
N VAL A 196 3.12 -3.49 2.65
CA VAL A 196 1.96 -2.69 3.08
C VAL A 196 0.83 -2.92 2.10
N LEU A 197 -0.33 -3.30 2.62
CA LEU A 197 -1.50 -3.62 1.83
C LEU A 197 -2.70 -2.76 2.28
N VAL A 198 -3.29 -2.01 1.34
CA VAL A 198 -4.60 -1.40 1.51
C VAL A 198 -5.64 -2.26 0.79
N ALA A 199 -6.72 -2.61 1.47
CA ALA A 199 -7.87 -3.27 0.85
C ALA A 199 -9.16 -2.77 1.48
N HIS A 200 -10.28 -2.91 0.74
CA HIS A 200 -11.61 -2.52 1.20
C HIS A 200 -12.34 -3.64 1.94
N LYS A 201 -12.00 -4.89 1.64
CA LYS A 201 -12.67 -6.05 2.23
C LYS A 201 -11.89 -6.53 3.45
N LEU A 202 -12.51 -6.41 4.63
CA LEU A 202 -11.88 -6.80 5.89
C LEU A 202 -11.44 -8.27 5.90
N ASP A 203 -12.28 -9.17 5.39
CA ASP A 203 -11.97 -10.60 5.38
C ASP A 203 -10.75 -10.91 4.50
N GLU A 204 -10.60 -10.23 3.36
CA GLU A 204 -9.42 -10.38 2.50
C GLU A 204 -8.16 -9.95 3.25
N ILE A 205 -8.16 -8.76 3.85
CA ILE A 205 -6.97 -8.25 4.53
C ILE A 205 -6.62 -9.08 5.76
N LEU A 206 -7.62 -9.46 6.57
CA LEU A 206 -7.44 -10.28 7.76
C LEU A 206 -6.92 -11.69 7.48
N SER A 207 -7.09 -12.18 6.25
CA SER A 207 -6.57 -13.50 5.85
C SER A 207 -5.06 -13.53 5.64
N ILE A 208 -4.41 -12.37 5.48
CA ILE A 208 -3.00 -12.33 5.08
C ILE A 208 -2.11 -11.47 5.98
N VAL A 209 -2.63 -10.46 6.65
CA VAL A 209 -1.82 -9.51 7.41
C VAL A 209 -1.32 -10.07 8.74
N ASP A 210 -0.20 -9.55 9.20
CA ASP A 210 0.38 -9.82 10.52
C ASP A 210 0.03 -8.70 11.52
N ARG A 211 -0.10 -7.46 11.03
CA ARG A 211 -0.51 -6.27 11.77
C ARG A 211 -1.45 -5.42 10.96
N VAL A 212 -2.25 -4.61 11.65
CA VAL A 212 -3.16 -3.65 11.01
C VAL A 212 -3.03 -2.28 11.66
N THR A 213 -3.15 -1.24 10.84
CA THR A 213 -3.33 0.15 11.27
C THR A 213 -4.63 0.68 10.70
N VAL A 214 -5.47 1.25 11.57
CA VAL A 214 -6.74 1.87 11.18
C VAL A 214 -6.57 3.37 11.14
N LEU A 215 -6.87 3.96 9.97
CA LEU A 215 -7.00 5.41 9.81
C LEU A 215 -8.47 5.84 9.82
N ARG A 216 -8.74 6.91 10.53
CA ARG A 216 -10.05 7.58 10.54
C ARG A 216 -9.84 9.09 10.56
N GLN A 217 -10.47 9.82 9.61
CA GLN A 217 -10.38 11.28 9.49
C GLN A 217 -8.95 11.83 9.53
N GLY A 218 -8.04 11.15 8.81
CA GLY A 218 -6.63 11.55 8.73
C GLY A 218 -5.76 11.18 9.94
N ARG A 219 -6.31 10.49 10.95
CA ARG A 219 -5.61 10.08 12.16
C ARG A 219 -5.45 8.57 12.24
N THR A 220 -4.35 8.12 12.80
CA THR A 220 -4.19 6.73 13.23
C THR A 220 -4.94 6.54 14.54
N VAL A 221 -6.01 5.73 14.50
CA VAL A 221 -6.86 5.46 15.67
C VAL A 221 -6.55 4.15 16.36
N MET A 222 -5.93 3.21 15.62
CA MET A 222 -5.54 1.90 16.15
C MET A 222 -4.35 1.36 15.37
N THR A 223 -3.45 0.67 16.05
CA THR A 223 -2.47 -0.26 15.46
C THR A 223 -2.42 -1.49 16.35
N ALA A 224 -2.61 -2.67 15.77
CA ALA A 224 -2.68 -3.92 16.53
C ALA A 224 -2.10 -5.10 15.72
N ALA A 225 -1.68 -6.16 16.42
CA ALA A 225 -1.37 -7.42 15.78
C ALA A 225 -2.66 -8.10 15.27
N ARG A 226 -2.55 -8.89 14.19
CA ARG A 226 -3.70 -9.62 13.63
C ARG A 226 -4.42 -10.50 14.65
N ALA A 227 -3.66 -11.09 15.58
CA ALA A 227 -4.20 -11.97 16.62
C ALA A 227 -5.09 -11.25 17.66
N ASP A 228 -4.92 -9.93 17.79
CA ASP A 228 -5.60 -9.12 18.82
C ASP A 228 -6.86 -8.43 18.28
N VAL A 229 -7.23 -8.65 17.02
CA VAL A 229 -8.37 -7.98 16.38
C VAL A 229 -9.26 -8.95 15.60
N ASP A 230 -10.54 -8.62 15.57
CA ASP A 230 -11.55 -9.25 14.74
C ASP A 230 -12.26 -8.21 13.84
N THR A 231 -13.18 -8.67 13.00
CA THR A 231 -13.94 -7.81 12.09
C THR A 231 -14.77 -6.76 12.86
N ALA A 232 -15.30 -7.10 14.05
CA ALA A 232 -16.12 -6.18 14.83
C ALA A 232 -15.29 -5.04 15.43
N ILE A 233 -14.14 -5.35 16.03
CA ILE A 233 -13.20 -4.38 16.59
C ILE A 233 -12.71 -3.41 15.48
N LEU A 234 -12.37 -3.95 14.31
CA LEU A 234 -11.88 -3.13 13.20
C LEU A 234 -12.99 -2.24 12.62
N THR A 235 -14.21 -2.77 12.49
CA THR A 235 -15.35 -1.98 11.99
C THR A 235 -15.65 -0.82 12.94
N ASP A 236 -15.68 -1.08 14.26
CA ASP A 236 -15.88 -0.04 15.27
C ASP A 236 -14.78 1.04 15.23
N ALA A 237 -13.53 0.63 15.09
CA ALA A 237 -12.40 1.55 14.94
C ALA A 237 -12.50 2.40 13.67
N MET A 238 -12.96 1.82 12.54
CA MET A 238 -13.09 2.51 11.25
C MET A 238 -14.22 3.54 11.25
N VAL A 239 -15.39 3.15 11.75
CA VAL A 239 -16.61 4.02 11.74
C VAL A 239 -16.60 4.97 12.94
N GLY A 240 -16.10 4.52 14.08
CA GLY A 240 -16.23 5.19 15.38
C GLY A 240 -17.58 4.89 16.03
N SER A 241 -17.57 4.67 17.31
CA SER A 241 -18.79 4.52 18.12
C SER A 241 -19.56 5.86 18.15
N SER A 242 -20.26 6.19 17.08
CA SER A 242 -21.30 7.19 17.10
C SER A 242 -22.59 6.50 17.51
N SER A 243 -22.89 6.46 18.80
CA SER A 243 -24.23 6.23 19.36
C SER A 243 -24.20 5.39 20.63
N ARG A 244 -23.61 5.87 21.69
CA ARG A 244 -24.02 5.49 23.06
C ARG A 244 -24.13 6.66 24.04
N ASP A 245 -24.04 7.90 23.55
CA ASP A 245 -24.32 9.09 24.38
C ASP A 245 -25.55 9.80 23.83
N GLY A 246 -26.74 9.32 24.19
CA GLY A 246 -27.98 9.93 23.72
C GLY A 246 -29.28 9.34 24.29
N GLU A 247 -29.22 8.52 25.34
CA GLU A 247 -30.42 8.27 26.17
C GLU A 247 -30.16 8.79 27.59
N VAL A 248 -30.43 10.08 27.77
CA VAL A 248 -30.78 10.62 29.10
C VAL A 248 -32.15 10.03 29.45
N PRO A 249 -32.31 9.25 30.50
CA PRO A 249 -33.63 8.82 30.93
C PRO A 249 -34.40 10.06 31.41
N THR A 250 -35.40 10.45 30.66
CA THR A 250 -36.41 11.41 31.10
C THR A 250 -37.14 10.78 32.25
N THR A 251 -36.87 11.25 33.47
CA THR A 251 -37.65 10.98 34.66
C THR A 251 -39.10 11.46 34.41
N PRO A 252 -40.11 10.64 34.63
CA PRO A 252 -41.50 11.13 34.57
C PRO A 252 -41.77 12.06 35.74
N ASP A 253 -42.14 13.31 35.41
CA ASP A 253 -42.72 14.23 36.41
C ASP A 253 -43.99 13.63 37.02
N VAL A 254 -43.89 13.32 38.27
CA VAL A 254 -45.05 13.02 39.10
C VAL A 254 -45.66 14.36 39.56
N LEU A 255 -46.65 14.80 38.84
CA LEU A 255 -47.56 15.82 39.33
C LEU A 255 -48.62 15.15 40.21
N SER A 256 -48.48 15.37 41.49
CA SER A 256 -49.54 15.11 42.48
C SER A 256 -50.33 16.37 42.76
N ALA A 257 -51.62 16.18 42.63
CA ALA A 257 -52.73 16.87 43.31
C ALA A 257 -52.68 18.38 43.49
#